data_609a2ae38ab6a5dba8f0e9fb31983c93
#
_entry.id   609a2ae38ab6a5dba8f0e9fb31983c93
#
_cell.length_a   1.000
_cell.length_b   1.000
_cell.length_c   1.000
_cell.angle_alpha   90.00
_cell.angle_beta   90.00
_cell.angle_gamma   90.00
#
_symmetry.space_group_name_H-M   'P 1'
#
loop_
_entity.id
_entity.type
_entity.pdbx_description
1 polymer ?
#
loop_
_entity_poly.entity_id
_entity_poly.type
_entity_poly.pdbx_seq_one_letter_code
_entity_poly.pdbx_strand_id
1 'polypeptide(L)'
;MATLIQQVESLPAAYPTAPVGLSSAVAALVKVSWQRIEPYIAWRFTPRAVTWTVEGPGEWHPPLQPATISAVEIWSGADEWEAVTVAASPLGGYCLPATGPYRFTAEVGGGVAPDIVQEAVKRLAEYLAAEPDMPGATSERTEIPGVMTSEVSRIASWRARAMQNSGAADLLRPYRRA
;
A
#
# COMPACT_ATOMS: atom_id res chain seq x y z
N MET A 1 -14.40 10.76 -19.19
CA MET A 1 -13.33 10.07 -18.43
C MET A 1 -13.99 9.27 -17.34
N ALA A 2 -13.69 7.99 -17.24
CA ALA A 2 -14.31 7.14 -16.24
C ALA A 2 -13.80 7.50 -14.83
N THR A 3 -14.68 7.39 -13.83
CA THR A 3 -14.40 7.81 -12.46
C THR A 3 -14.57 6.63 -11.50
N LEU A 4 -13.58 6.38 -10.65
CA LEU A 4 -13.69 5.41 -9.58
C LEU A 4 -14.62 5.97 -8.49
N ILE A 5 -15.72 5.26 -8.22
CA ILE A 5 -16.68 5.64 -7.18
C ILE A 5 -16.37 4.95 -5.86
N GLN A 6 -16.04 3.65 -5.92
CA GLN A 6 -15.79 2.85 -4.73
C GLN A 6 -14.72 1.80 -4.99
N GLN A 7 -13.91 1.54 -3.99
CA GLN A 7 -12.99 0.40 -3.94
C GLN A 7 -13.19 -0.34 -2.63
N VAL A 8 -13.45 -1.62 -2.73
CA VAL A 8 -13.53 -2.54 -1.60
C VAL A 8 -12.44 -3.58 -1.77
N GLU A 9 -11.48 -3.60 -0.85
CA GLU A 9 -10.34 -4.49 -0.86
C GLU A 9 -10.40 -5.39 0.37
N SER A 10 -10.28 -6.70 0.18
CA SER A 10 -10.21 -7.64 1.30
C SER A 10 -8.85 -7.59 1.99
N LEU A 11 -8.80 -7.99 3.25
CA LEU A 11 -7.52 -8.18 3.93
C LEU A 11 -6.82 -9.43 3.38
N PRO A 12 -5.50 -9.37 3.13
CA PRO A 12 -4.76 -10.55 2.69
C PRO A 12 -4.68 -11.58 3.82
N ALA A 13 -4.62 -12.86 3.46
CA ALA A 13 -4.49 -13.96 4.42
C ALA A 13 -3.19 -13.86 5.23
N ALA A 14 -2.10 -13.44 4.59
CA ALA A 14 -0.80 -13.22 5.22
C ALA A 14 -0.01 -12.16 4.45
N TYR A 15 0.94 -11.51 5.11
CA TYR A 15 1.96 -10.70 4.46
C TYR A 15 3.25 -11.50 4.28
N PRO A 16 4.17 -11.11 3.38
CA PRO A 16 5.45 -11.78 3.23
C PRO A 16 6.20 -11.87 4.57
N THR A 17 6.87 -12.99 4.78
CA THR A 17 7.62 -13.24 6.02
C THR A 17 8.74 -12.24 6.22
N ALA A 18 9.04 -11.97 7.48
CA ALA A 18 10.16 -11.10 7.82
C ALA A 18 11.49 -11.68 7.30
N PRO A 19 12.39 -10.85 6.76
CA PRO A 19 13.74 -11.28 6.42
C PRO A 19 14.45 -11.91 7.63
N VAL A 20 15.34 -12.86 7.37
CA VAL A 20 16.16 -13.48 8.42
C VAL A 20 17.14 -12.46 9.04
N GLY A 21 17.48 -12.66 10.31
CA GLY A 21 18.48 -11.82 11.01
C GLY A 21 17.93 -10.52 11.63
N LEU A 22 16.62 -10.29 11.61
CA LEU A 22 15.99 -9.17 12.32
C LEU A 22 15.79 -9.48 13.81
N SER A 23 15.89 -8.44 14.65
CA SER A 23 15.50 -8.58 16.06
C SER A 23 13.99 -8.84 16.18
N SER A 24 13.56 -9.45 17.29
CA SER A 24 12.13 -9.75 17.51
C SER A 24 11.25 -8.48 17.47
N ALA A 25 11.73 -7.37 17.98
CA ALA A 25 11.03 -6.08 17.95
C ALA A 25 10.82 -5.58 16.51
N VAL A 26 11.84 -5.67 15.65
CA VAL A 26 11.75 -5.28 14.23
C VAL A 26 10.85 -6.25 13.48
N ALA A 27 11.00 -7.56 13.69
CA ALA A 27 10.20 -8.58 13.02
C ALA A 27 8.69 -8.41 13.29
N ALA A 28 8.30 -8.02 14.50
CA ALA A 28 6.91 -7.74 14.86
C ALA A 28 6.29 -6.58 14.05
N LEU A 29 7.12 -5.65 13.55
CA LEU A 29 6.68 -4.47 12.80
C LEU A 29 6.70 -4.65 11.28
N VAL A 30 7.23 -5.77 10.77
CA VAL A 30 7.29 -6.06 9.33
C VAL A 30 5.89 -6.07 8.72
N LYS A 31 4.90 -6.70 9.36
CA LYS A 31 3.52 -6.70 8.89
C LYS A 31 2.94 -5.28 8.76
N VAL A 32 3.16 -4.44 9.75
CA VAL A 32 2.71 -3.04 9.74
C VAL A 32 3.44 -2.24 8.64
N SER A 33 4.70 -2.53 8.41
CA SER A 33 5.48 -1.90 7.34
C SER A 33 4.93 -2.26 5.96
N TRP A 34 4.56 -3.51 5.71
CA TRP A 34 3.87 -3.93 4.48
C TRP A 34 2.54 -3.18 4.30
N GLN A 35 1.71 -3.09 5.36
CA GLN A 35 0.44 -2.38 5.33
C GLN A 35 0.58 -0.88 5.02
N ARG A 36 1.74 -0.28 5.23
CA ARG A 36 2.03 1.11 4.89
C ARG A 36 2.64 1.27 3.50
N ILE A 37 3.47 0.32 3.07
CA ILE A 37 4.18 0.36 1.79
C ILE A 37 3.24 0.07 0.62
N GLU A 38 2.45 -1.00 0.68
CA GLU A 38 1.57 -1.39 -0.43
C GLU A 38 0.59 -0.27 -0.86
N PRO A 39 -0.11 0.44 0.06
CA PRO A 39 -0.93 1.59 -0.34
C PRO A 39 -0.10 2.77 -0.89
N TYR A 40 1.11 2.97 -0.38
CA TYR A 40 1.98 4.07 -0.80
C TYR A 40 2.42 3.96 -2.26
N ILE A 41 2.62 2.72 -2.76
CA ILE A 41 3.04 2.46 -4.14
C ILE A 41 1.89 2.01 -5.04
N ALA A 42 0.67 1.83 -4.52
CA ALA A 42 -0.49 1.26 -5.22
C ALA A 42 -0.20 -0.13 -5.83
N TRP A 43 0.78 -0.85 -5.30
CA TRP A 43 1.17 -2.20 -5.69
C TRP A 43 0.92 -3.18 -4.57
N ARG A 44 0.36 -4.34 -4.90
CA ARG A 44 0.08 -5.41 -3.94
C ARG A 44 1.00 -6.60 -4.20
N PHE A 45 1.72 -7.04 -3.18
CA PHE A 45 2.57 -8.24 -3.27
C PHE A 45 1.86 -9.47 -2.70
N THR A 46 0.79 -9.26 -1.94
CA THR A 46 0.00 -10.35 -1.36
C THR A 46 -1.36 -10.44 -2.03
N PRO A 47 -1.73 -11.61 -2.60
CA PRO A 47 -3.00 -11.78 -3.28
C PRO A 47 -4.21 -11.49 -2.40
N ARG A 48 -5.19 -10.77 -2.95
CA ARG A 48 -6.45 -10.48 -2.28
C ARG A 48 -7.53 -10.07 -3.28
N ALA A 49 -8.77 -10.34 -2.92
CA ALA A 49 -9.91 -9.93 -3.72
C ALA A 49 -10.13 -8.41 -3.61
N VAL A 50 -10.55 -7.82 -4.69
CA VAL A 50 -10.95 -6.40 -4.76
C VAL A 50 -12.16 -6.25 -5.67
N THR A 51 -13.02 -5.31 -5.32
CA THR A 51 -14.14 -4.89 -6.15
C THR A 51 -14.05 -3.38 -6.36
N TRP A 52 -14.12 -2.94 -7.61
CA TRP A 52 -14.20 -1.54 -7.98
C TRP A 52 -15.56 -1.24 -8.59
N THR A 53 -16.18 -0.15 -8.13
CA THR A 53 -17.35 0.44 -8.76
C THR A 53 -16.90 1.69 -9.52
N VAL A 54 -17.18 1.73 -10.82
CA VAL A 54 -16.66 2.75 -11.73
C VAL A 54 -17.81 3.34 -12.55
N GLU A 55 -17.88 4.64 -12.65
CA GLU A 55 -18.79 5.34 -13.54
C GLU A 55 -18.06 5.72 -14.84
N GLY A 56 -18.65 5.30 -15.98
CA GLY A 56 -18.20 5.63 -17.34
C GLY A 56 -18.87 6.90 -17.88
N PRO A 57 -18.84 7.13 -19.22
CA PRO A 57 -18.02 6.42 -20.19
C PRO A 57 -16.55 6.85 -20.23
N GLY A 58 -15.72 6.06 -20.89
CA GLY A 58 -14.33 6.40 -21.16
C GLY A 58 -13.32 5.36 -20.69
N GLU A 59 -12.05 5.70 -20.78
CA GLU A 59 -10.98 4.82 -20.34
C GLU A 59 -10.89 4.75 -18.82
N TRP A 60 -10.71 3.53 -18.32
CA TRP A 60 -10.47 3.24 -16.92
C TRP A 60 -9.32 2.25 -16.75
N HIS A 61 -8.46 2.52 -15.79
CA HIS A 61 -7.32 1.69 -15.45
C HIS A 61 -7.46 1.23 -13.98
N PRO A 62 -7.27 -0.07 -13.70
CA PRO A 62 -7.24 -0.55 -12.32
C PRO A 62 -6.23 0.24 -11.49
N PRO A 63 -6.64 0.83 -10.37
CA PRO A 63 -5.73 1.66 -9.56
C PRO A 63 -4.70 0.84 -8.80
N LEU A 64 -4.94 -0.45 -8.58
CA LEU A 64 -4.02 -1.37 -7.90
C LEU A 64 -3.39 -2.34 -8.89
N GLN A 65 -2.14 -2.71 -8.65
CA GLN A 65 -1.38 -3.63 -9.51
C GLN A 65 -0.64 -4.68 -8.66
N PRO A 66 -0.32 -5.84 -9.25
CA PRO A 66 -0.94 -6.36 -10.47
C PRO A 66 -2.43 -6.65 -10.24
N ALA A 67 -3.24 -6.62 -11.29
CA ALA A 67 -4.67 -6.87 -11.21
C ALA A 67 -5.11 -7.88 -12.27
N THR A 68 -5.84 -8.91 -11.86
CA THR A 68 -6.49 -9.88 -12.74
C THR A 68 -7.99 -9.76 -12.59
N ILE A 69 -8.67 -9.21 -13.62
CA ILE A 69 -10.11 -9.04 -13.61
C ILE A 69 -10.77 -10.41 -13.88
N SER A 70 -11.69 -10.81 -13.00
CA SER A 70 -12.44 -12.06 -13.12
C SER A 70 -13.86 -11.85 -13.67
N ALA A 71 -14.48 -10.72 -13.37
CA ALA A 71 -15.82 -10.38 -13.87
C ALA A 71 -15.98 -8.87 -14.04
N VAL A 72 -16.80 -8.50 -15.04
CA VAL A 72 -17.26 -7.12 -15.23
C VAL A 72 -18.77 -7.16 -15.39
N GLU A 73 -19.45 -6.31 -14.66
CA GLU A 73 -20.89 -6.19 -14.65
C GLU A 73 -21.28 -4.72 -14.79
N ILE A 74 -22.45 -4.46 -15.38
CA ILE A 74 -23.07 -3.14 -15.46
C ILE A 74 -24.37 -3.13 -14.69
N TRP A 75 -24.70 -2.05 -14.01
CA TRP A 75 -25.98 -1.88 -13.35
C TRP A 75 -27.09 -1.65 -14.39
N SER A 76 -28.09 -2.52 -14.41
CA SER A 76 -29.23 -2.42 -15.32
C SER A 76 -30.34 -1.58 -14.70
N GLY A 77 -31.26 -1.09 -15.56
CA GLY A 77 -32.45 -0.38 -15.11
C GLY A 77 -33.49 -1.25 -14.37
N ALA A 78 -33.22 -2.56 -14.25
CA ALA A 78 -34.07 -3.53 -13.53
C ALA A 78 -33.54 -3.80 -12.08
N ASP A 79 -32.67 -2.95 -11.55
CA ASP A 79 -32.02 -3.10 -10.24
C ASP A 79 -31.17 -4.37 -10.12
N GLU A 80 -30.53 -4.78 -11.19
CA GLU A 80 -29.68 -5.96 -11.26
C GLU A 80 -28.32 -5.65 -11.85
N TRP A 81 -27.30 -6.41 -11.45
CA TRP A 81 -25.99 -6.41 -12.07
C TRP A 81 -25.95 -7.43 -13.21
N GLU A 82 -25.73 -6.96 -14.41
CA GLU A 82 -25.66 -7.79 -15.62
C GLU A 82 -24.22 -7.93 -16.09
N ALA A 83 -23.79 -9.16 -16.41
CA ALA A 83 -22.48 -9.41 -16.95
C ALA A 83 -22.29 -8.69 -18.29
N VAL A 84 -21.17 -7.99 -18.45
CA VAL A 84 -20.86 -7.26 -19.67
C VAL A 84 -19.41 -7.50 -20.08
N THR A 85 -19.17 -7.55 -21.39
CA THR A 85 -17.83 -7.57 -21.95
C THR A 85 -17.41 -6.15 -22.32
N VAL A 86 -16.33 -5.68 -21.72
CA VAL A 86 -15.74 -4.38 -22.04
C VAL A 86 -14.46 -4.56 -22.84
N ALA A 87 -14.23 -3.68 -23.81
CA ALA A 87 -13.04 -3.74 -24.65
C ALA A 87 -11.78 -3.34 -23.84
N ALA A 88 -10.67 -4.05 -24.07
CA ALA A 88 -9.39 -3.62 -23.57
C ALA A 88 -8.94 -2.32 -24.26
N SER A 89 -8.35 -1.41 -23.51
CA SER A 89 -7.73 -0.21 -24.06
C SER A 89 -6.33 -0.53 -24.60
N PRO A 90 -5.93 0.03 -25.74
CA PRO A 90 -4.57 -0.13 -26.27
C PRO A 90 -3.49 0.49 -25.35
N LEU A 91 -3.91 1.37 -24.45
CA LEU A 91 -3.00 1.98 -23.44
C LEU A 91 -2.98 1.20 -22.12
N GLY A 92 -3.57 0.00 -22.08
CA GLY A 92 -3.84 -0.77 -20.87
C GLY A 92 -5.18 -0.36 -20.22
N GLY A 93 -5.78 -1.23 -19.42
CA GLY A 93 -7.09 -0.98 -18.83
C GLY A 93 -8.25 -1.28 -19.78
N TYR A 94 -9.37 -0.56 -19.64
CA TYR A 94 -10.65 -0.87 -20.27
C TYR A 94 -11.33 0.37 -20.83
N CYS A 95 -12.03 0.21 -21.96
CA CYS A 95 -12.87 1.24 -22.56
C CYS A 95 -14.34 0.99 -22.16
N LEU A 96 -14.92 1.86 -21.35
CA LEU A 96 -16.30 1.78 -20.88
C LEU A 96 -17.22 2.49 -21.87
N PRO A 97 -18.15 1.79 -22.55
CA PRO A 97 -18.97 2.39 -23.59
C PRO A 97 -20.13 3.23 -23.06
N ALA A 98 -20.65 2.93 -21.87
CA ALA A 98 -21.82 3.58 -21.28
C ALA A 98 -21.48 4.27 -19.95
N THR A 99 -22.44 5.01 -19.42
CA THR A 99 -22.27 5.69 -18.11
C THR A 99 -22.11 4.68 -16.97
N GLY A 100 -22.81 3.56 -16.99
CA GLY A 100 -22.76 2.56 -15.93
C GLY A 100 -23.71 2.88 -14.77
N PRO A 101 -23.40 2.55 -13.50
CA PRO A 101 -22.08 2.14 -13.02
C PRO A 101 -21.65 0.72 -13.42
N TYR A 102 -20.35 0.51 -13.49
CA TYR A 102 -19.74 -0.79 -13.71
C TYR A 102 -19.15 -1.33 -12.41
N ARG A 103 -19.24 -2.66 -12.24
CA ARG A 103 -18.59 -3.37 -11.13
C ARG A 103 -17.53 -4.30 -11.69
N PHE A 104 -16.29 -4.08 -11.31
CA PHE A 104 -15.14 -4.92 -11.64
C PHE A 104 -14.77 -5.77 -10.43
N THR A 105 -14.90 -7.08 -10.57
CA THR A 105 -14.41 -8.05 -9.58
C THR A 105 -13.05 -8.56 -10.02
N ALA A 106 -12.07 -8.52 -9.12
CA ALA A 106 -10.70 -8.85 -9.44
C ALA A 106 -9.96 -9.48 -8.27
N GLU A 107 -8.84 -10.10 -8.59
CA GLU A 107 -7.75 -10.38 -7.65
C GLU A 107 -6.60 -9.44 -7.92
N VAL A 108 -6.07 -8.81 -6.88
CA VAL A 108 -4.87 -7.97 -6.94
C VAL A 108 -3.76 -8.58 -6.11
N GLY A 109 -2.53 -8.35 -6.54
CA GLY A 109 -1.36 -8.82 -5.83
C GLY A 109 -0.76 -10.09 -6.40
N GLY A 110 0.34 -10.50 -5.78
CA GLY A 110 1.13 -11.66 -6.17
C GLY A 110 2.51 -11.30 -6.71
N GLY A 111 3.29 -12.34 -6.94
CA GLY A 111 4.67 -12.22 -7.32
C GLY A 111 5.64 -12.06 -6.14
N VAL A 112 6.92 -12.16 -6.44
CA VAL A 112 7.98 -11.99 -5.44
C VAL A 112 8.28 -10.50 -5.30
N ALA A 113 8.27 -10.00 -4.05
CA ALA A 113 8.68 -8.63 -3.80
C ALA A 113 10.18 -8.45 -4.13
N PRO A 114 10.55 -7.47 -4.98
CA PRO A 114 11.95 -7.19 -5.29
C PRO A 114 12.75 -6.84 -4.03
N ASP A 115 14.05 -7.13 -4.04
CA ASP A 115 14.94 -6.89 -2.90
C ASP A 115 14.90 -5.44 -2.41
N ILE A 116 14.79 -4.48 -3.31
CA ILE A 116 14.68 -3.06 -2.97
C ILE A 116 13.39 -2.75 -2.17
N VAL A 117 12.30 -3.44 -2.46
CA VAL A 117 11.04 -3.31 -1.70
C VAL A 117 11.18 -3.98 -0.34
N GLN A 118 11.83 -5.14 -0.28
CA GLN A 118 12.12 -5.83 0.98
C GLN A 118 13.04 -4.99 1.88
N GLU A 119 14.05 -4.34 1.30
CA GLU A 119 14.92 -3.42 2.02
C GLU A 119 14.15 -2.19 2.53
N ALA A 120 13.20 -1.65 1.75
CA ALA A 120 12.33 -0.57 2.19
C ALA A 120 11.44 -0.98 3.38
N VAL A 121 10.90 -2.20 3.35
CA VAL A 121 10.13 -2.78 4.47
C VAL A 121 11.00 -2.91 5.71
N LYS A 122 12.22 -3.44 5.57
CA LYS A 122 13.19 -3.58 6.66
C LYS A 122 13.52 -2.24 7.28
N ARG A 123 13.94 -1.24 6.49
CA ARG A 123 14.26 0.10 6.98
C ARG A 123 13.10 0.76 7.71
N LEU A 124 11.89 0.62 7.16
CA LEU A 124 10.70 1.16 7.81
C LEU A 124 10.43 0.46 9.15
N ALA A 125 10.55 -0.87 9.20
CA ALA A 125 10.36 -1.65 10.43
C ALA A 125 11.42 -1.28 11.49
N GLU A 126 12.69 -1.17 11.11
CA GLU A 126 13.78 -0.74 11.99
C GLU A 126 13.56 0.68 12.53
N TYR A 127 13.13 1.61 11.65
CA TYR A 127 12.81 2.97 12.06
C TYR A 127 11.64 3.03 13.05
N LEU A 128 10.60 2.22 12.83
CA LEU A 128 9.44 2.16 13.72
C LEU A 128 9.77 1.46 15.05
N ALA A 129 10.71 0.51 15.04
CA ALA A 129 11.18 -0.21 16.24
C ALA A 129 12.09 0.64 17.12
N ALA A 130 12.73 1.67 16.55
CA ALA A 130 13.59 2.60 17.29
C ALA A 130 12.74 3.54 18.17
N GLU A 131 12.00 2.98 19.14
CA GLU A 131 11.21 3.77 20.08
C GLU A 131 12.10 4.50 21.08
N PRO A 132 11.71 5.73 21.50
CA PRO A 132 12.31 6.36 22.66
C PRO A 132 11.93 5.58 23.93
N ASP A 133 12.78 5.57 24.93
CA ASP A 133 12.54 4.93 26.23
C ASP A 133 11.28 5.48 26.93
N MET A 134 10.86 6.70 26.56
CA MET A 134 9.60 7.31 27.02
C MET A 134 8.61 7.50 25.86
N PRO A 135 7.57 6.70 25.75
CA PRO A 135 6.53 6.90 24.75
C PRO A 135 5.88 8.30 24.86
N GLY A 136 5.88 9.03 23.75
CA GLY A 136 5.33 10.40 23.70
C GLY A 136 6.31 11.52 24.04
N ALA A 137 7.52 11.23 24.51
CA ALA A 137 8.54 12.25 24.71
C ALA A 137 9.06 12.77 23.34
N THR A 138 9.13 14.09 23.21
CA THR A 138 9.72 14.76 22.05
C THR A 138 11.22 15.03 22.20
N SER A 139 11.75 14.96 23.43
CA SER A 139 13.17 15.07 23.74
C SER A 139 13.53 14.17 24.90
N GLU A 140 14.69 13.59 24.84
CA GLU A 140 15.33 12.79 25.90
C GLU A 140 16.74 13.30 26.12
N ARG A 141 17.06 13.60 27.38
CA ARG A 141 18.40 14.04 27.77
C ARG A 141 18.95 13.05 28.81
N THR A 142 20.03 12.39 28.46
CA THR A 142 20.79 11.54 29.39
C THR A 142 22.09 12.23 29.73
N GLU A 143 22.31 12.48 31.01
CA GLU A 143 23.52 13.10 31.52
C GLU A 143 24.27 12.13 32.46
N ILE A 144 25.49 11.81 32.09
CA ILE A 144 26.41 11.06 32.96
C ILE A 144 27.42 12.08 33.46
N PRO A 145 27.37 12.44 34.76
CA PRO A 145 28.25 13.49 35.31
C PRO A 145 29.72 13.24 35.01
N GLY A 146 30.37 14.20 34.38
CA GLY A 146 31.83 14.17 34.08
C GLY A 146 32.21 13.29 32.87
N VAL A 147 31.29 12.65 32.18
CA VAL A 147 31.59 11.73 31.06
C VAL A 147 30.93 12.18 29.77
N MET A 148 29.58 12.32 29.73
CA MET A 148 28.87 12.60 28.51
C MET A 148 27.46 13.14 28.78
N THR A 149 27.04 14.09 27.96
CA THR A 149 25.63 14.50 27.84
C THR A 149 25.15 14.09 26.45
N SER A 150 24.11 13.28 26.39
CA SER A 150 23.41 12.94 25.15
C SER A 150 22.03 13.52 25.18
N GLU A 151 21.66 14.28 24.14
CA GLU A 151 20.33 14.82 23.94
C GLU A 151 19.78 14.33 22.60
N VAL A 152 18.66 13.63 22.63
CA VAL A 152 17.94 13.17 21.46
C VAL A 152 16.63 13.92 21.39
N SER A 153 16.43 14.72 20.33
CA SER A 153 15.19 15.42 20.05
C SER A 153 14.49 14.80 18.87
N ARG A 154 13.17 14.55 18.98
CA ARG A 154 12.32 14.02 17.91
C ARG A 154 11.13 14.91 17.68
N ILE A 155 10.80 15.13 16.40
CA ILE A 155 9.58 15.86 16.03
C ILE A 155 8.37 14.99 16.39
N ALA A 156 7.31 15.56 16.99
CA ALA A 156 6.08 14.85 17.38
C ALA A 156 5.46 14.03 16.24
N SER A 157 5.66 14.43 14.98
CA SER A 157 5.18 13.74 13.77
C SER A 157 6.15 12.68 13.22
N TRP A 158 7.16 12.25 13.95
CA TRP A 158 8.19 11.34 13.44
C TRP A 158 7.62 10.02 12.89
N ARG A 159 6.60 9.46 13.55
CA ARG A 159 5.91 8.24 13.07
C ARG A 159 5.09 8.50 11.80
N ALA A 160 4.45 9.67 11.68
CA ALA A 160 3.72 10.03 10.48
C ALA A 160 4.65 10.19 9.28
N ARG A 161 5.88 10.67 9.49
CA ARG A 161 6.92 10.83 8.46
C ARG A 161 7.85 9.61 8.34
N ALA A 162 7.53 8.48 8.96
CA ALA A 162 8.41 7.32 8.99
C ALA A 162 8.82 6.83 7.59
N MET A 163 7.94 6.90 6.60
CA MET A 163 8.26 6.53 5.20
C MET A 163 9.42 7.37 4.64
N GLN A 164 9.42 8.68 4.89
CA GLN A 164 10.49 9.59 4.44
C GLN A 164 11.73 9.45 5.29
N ASN A 165 11.58 9.50 6.61
CA ASN A 165 12.69 9.52 7.56
C ASN A 165 13.51 8.22 7.58
N SER A 166 12.87 7.07 7.30
CA SER A 166 13.56 5.77 7.16
C SER A 166 14.30 5.62 5.82
N GLY A 167 14.07 6.52 4.86
CA GLY A 167 14.55 6.38 3.48
C GLY A 167 13.75 5.36 2.64
N ALA A 168 12.72 4.72 3.19
CA ALA A 168 11.89 3.76 2.46
C ALA A 168 11.20 4.41 1.26
N ALA A 169 10.73 5.66 1.40
CA ALA A 169 10.06 6.38 0.32
C ALA A 169 10.97 6.61 -0.90
N ASP A 170 12.27 6.80 -0.70
CA ASP A 170 13.23 6.96 -1.79
C ASP A 170 13.45 5.66 -2.56
N LEU A 171 13.63 4.55 -1.85
CA LEU A 171 13.75 3.22 -2.45
C LEU A 171 12.50 2.83 -3.25
N LEU A 172 11.33 3.27 -2.83
CA LEU A 172 10.05 2.96 -3.45
C LEU A 172 9.65 3.91 -4.60
N ARG A 173 10.43 4.96 -4.84
CA ARG A 173 10.13 5.95 -5.89
C ARG A 173 9.86 5.34 -7.27
N PRO A 174 10.63 4.33 -7.78
CA PRO A 174 10.38 3.72 -9.07
C PRO A 174 9.06 2.96 -9.17
N TYR A 175 8.49 2.56 -8.04
CA TYR A 175 7.25 1.78 -7.96
C TYR A 175 6.00 2.65 -7.74
N ARG A 176 6.16 3.93 -7.46
CA ARG A 176 5.02 4.84 -7.33
C ARG A 176 4.42 5.13 -8.70
N ARG A 177 3.13 4.94 -8.81
CA ARG A 177 2.38 5.43 -9.96
C ARG A 177 2.16 6.95 -9.82
N ALA A 178 2.35 7.64 -10.94
CA ALA A 178 2.02 9.06 -11.06
C ALA A 178 0.49 9.25 -11.11
#